data_472e53d2cef0d67e699dd4227bf71cc7
#
_entry.id   472e53d2cef0d67e699dd4227bf71cc7
#
_cell.length_a   1.000
_cell.length_b   1.000
_cell.length_c   1.000
_cell.angle_alpha   90.00
_cell.angle_beta   90.00
_cell.angle_gamma   90.00
#
_symmetry.space_group_name_H-M   'P 1'
#
loop_
_entity.id
_entity.type
_entity.pdbx_description
1 polymer ?
#
loop_
_entity_poly.entity_id
_entity_poly.type
_entity_poly.pdbx_seq_one_letter_code
_entity_poly.pdbx_strand_id
1 'polypeptide(L)'
;LLFYDGPKFGLILFAVGLIAALFLSFRNARLARHRREITFVLVMLALVPATASLGKAVTNVSCPLALDRYGGTEPYRRLLERAPDSAKHGRCFPAGHASGGFALIALFFALNRRGPRIGGLMSGVGLGWLMGGYQMLIGAHFLSHTVATMVLAWCLCIMVEPLVLRKTAF
;
A
#
# COMPACT_ATOMS: atom_id res chain seq x y z
N LEU A 1 -0.60 -4.31 -19.70
CA LEU A 1 -1.87 -4.83 -19.16
C LEU A 1 -1.60 -5.93 -18.10
N LEU A 2 -0.91 -7.03 -18.40
CA LEU A 2 -0.73 -8.17 -17.47
C LEU A 2 -0.04 -7.76 -16.15
N PHE A 3 1.06 -6.99 -16.21
CA PHE A 3 1.82 -6.51 -15.04
C PHE A 3 1.14 -5.35 -14.28
N TYR A 4 0.12 -4.74 -14.88
CA TYR A 4 -0.62 -3.64 -14.28
C TYR A 4 -1.92 -4.12 -13.60
N ASP A 5 -2.75 -4.86 -14.33
CA ASP A 5 -4.07 -5.29 -13.87
C ASP A 5 -4.02 -6.61 -13.10
N GLY A 6 -3.13 -7.54 -13.48
CA GLY A 6 -3.00 -8.83 -12.82
C GLY A 6 -2.79 -8.74 -11.29
N PRO A 7 -1.78 -7.98 -10.81
CA PRO A 7 -1.57 -7.82 -9.37
C PRO A 7 -2.75 -7.21 -8.63
N LYS A 8 -3.48 -6.26 -9.23
CA LYS A 8 -4.69 -5.66 -8.64
C LYS A 8 -5.80 -6.70 -8.47
N PHE A 9 -6.08 -7.48 -9.52
CA PHE A 9 -7.08 -8.53 -9.45
C PHE A 9 -6.72 -9.58 -8.39
N GLY A 10 -5.45 -9.98 -8.32
CA GLY A 10 -4.96 -10.88 -7.28
C GLY A 10 -5.19 -10.33 -5.87
N LEU A 11 -4.90 -9.05 -5.64
CA LEU A 11 -5.14 -8.38 -4.35
C LEU A 11 -6.64 -8.29 -4.02
N ILE A 12 -7.49 -7.99 -5.01
CA ILE A 12 -8.95 -7.95 -4.82
C ILE A 12 -9.47 -9.34 -4.44
N LEU A 13 -9.08 -10.38 -5.18
CA LEU A 13 -9.48 -11.76 -4.87
C LEU A 13 -8.99 -12.19 -3.48
N PHE A 14 -7.78 -11.84 -3.11
CA PHE A 14 -7.24 -12.09 -1.78
C PHE A 14 -8.05 -11.38 -0.69
N ALA A 15 -8.38 -10.09 -0.88
CA ALA A 15 -9.21 -9.34 0.05
C ALA A 15 -10.63 -9.94 0.18
N VAL A 16 -11.25 -10.33 -0.92
CA VAL A 16 -12.56 -11.00 -0.92
C VAL A 16 -12.49 -12.32 -0.16
N GLY A 17 -11.43 -13.13 -0.38
CA GLY A 17 -11.19 -14.36 0.37
C GLY A 17 -11.06 -14.13 1.88
N LEU A 18 -10.33 -13.07 2.28
CA LEU A 18 -10.20 -12.70 3.70
C LEU A 18 -11.53 -12.21 4.29
N ILE A 19 -12.33 -11.45 3.55
CA ILE A 19 -13.67 -11.02 3.98
C ILE A 19 -14.56 -12.24 4.19
N ALA A 20 -14.59 -13.16 3.25
CA ALA A 20 -15.33 -14.41 3.39
C ALA A 20 -14.85 -15.23 4.61
N ALA A 21 -13.52 -15.35 4.80
CA ALA A 21 -12.95 -16.03 5.97
C ALA A 21 -13.34 -15.33 7.30
N LEU A 22 -13.39 -14.01 7.31
CA LEU A 22 -13.85 -13.24 8.47
C LEU A 22 -15.32 -13.54 8.78
N PHE A 23 -16.22 -13.53 7.80
CA PHE A 23 -17.63 -13.90 8.00
C PHE A 23 -17.78 -15.34 8.47
N LEU A 24 -17.08 -16.28 7.85
CA LEU A 24 -17.10 -17.69 8.25
C LEU A 24 -16.53 -17.91 9.66
N SER A 25 -15.65 -17.03 10.14
CA SER A 25 -15.07 -17.11 11.48
C SER A 25 -16.11 -16.99 12.60
N PHE A 26 -17.28 -16.43 12.33
CA PHE A 26 -18.39 -16.37 13.31
C PHE A 26 -19.08 -17.73 13.50
N ARG A 27 -18.95 -18.64 12.53
CA ARG A 27 -19.56 -19.99 12.56
C ARG A 27 -18.53 -21.10 12.71
N ASN A 28 -17.24 -20.83 12.52
CA ASN A 28 -16.17 -21.83 12.53
C ASN A 28 -15.12 -21.50 13.60
N ALA A 29 -15.01 -22.33 14.62
CA ALA A 29 -14.09 -22.15 15.74
C ALA A 29 -12.60 -22.15 15.32
N ARG A 30 -12.23 -22.84 14.22
CA ARG A 30 -10.86 -22.84 13.69
C ARG A 30 -10.50 -21.46 13.13
N LEU A 31 -11.40 -20.85 12.36
CA LEU A 31 -11.22 -19.52 11.80
C LEU A 31 -11.35 -18.42 12.86
N ALA A 32 -12.18 -18.62 13.90
CA ALA A 32 -12.35 -17.70 15.00
C ALA A 32 -11.02 -17.38 15.72
N ARG A 33 -10.12 -18.37 15.79
CA ARG A 33 -8.77 -18.19 16.37
C ARG A 33 -7.90 -17.18 15.61
N HIS A 34 -8.15 -17.02 14.32
CA HIS A 34 -7.39 -16.13 13.41
C HIS A 34 -8.15 -14.85 13.05
N ARG A 35 -9.24 -14.54 13.75
CA ARG A 35 -10.08 -13.39 13.44
C ARG A 35 -9.32 -12.07 13.52
N ARG A 36 -8.46 -11.89 14.52
CA ARG A 36 -7.67 -10.67 14.70
C ARG A 36 -6.65 -10.49 13.58
N GLU A 37 -5.95 -11.56 13.22
CA GLU A 37 -4.98 -11.56 12.14
C GLU A 37 -5.64 -11.24 10.80
N ILE A 38 -6.80 -11.85 10.51
CA ILE A 38 -7.59 -11.59 9.31
C ILE A 38 -8.05 -10.12 9.29
N THR A 39 -8.59 -9.62 10.40
CA THR A 39 -9.03 -8.23 10.52
C THR A 39 -7.88 -7.26 10.32
N PHE A 40 -6.72 -7.54 10.93
CA PHE A 40 -5.54 -6.70 10.79
C PHE A 40 -5.10 -6.58 9.32
N VAL A 41 -4.99 -7.70 8.60
CA VAL A 41 -4.60 -7.68 7.19
C VAL A 41 -5.63 -6.92 6.35
N LEU A 42 -6.93 -7.10 6.58
CA LEU A 42 -8.00 -6.37 5.88
C LEU A 42 -7.93 -4.86 6.16
N VAL A 43 -7.71 -4.47 7.42
CA VAL A 43 -7.52 -3.06 7.78
C VAL A 43 -6.33 -2.47 7.03
N MET A 44 -5.21 -3.17 6.97
CA MET A 44 -4.02 -2.67 6.29
C MET A 44 -4.20 -2.62 4.76
N LEU A 45 -4.90 -3.58 4.15
CA LEU A 45 -5.25 -3.56 2.72
C LEU A 45 -6.12 -2.35 2.35
N ALA A 46 -6.91 -1.82 3.28
CA ALA A 46 -7.68 -0.60 3.08
C ALA A 46 -6.91 0.67 3.46
N LEU A 47 -6.23 0.66 4.62
CA LEU A 47 -5.61 1.84 5.23
C LEU A 47 -4.40 2.33 4.44
N VAL A 48 -3.51 1.42 3.98
CA VAL A 48 -2.30 1.82 3.25
C VAL A 48 -2.63 2.51 1.92
N PRO A 49 -3.51 1.97 1.05
CA PRO A 49 -3.94 2.69 -0.16
C PRO A 49 -4.72 3.97 0.14
N ALA A 50 -5.56 3.98 1.17
CA ALA A 50 -6.31 5.18 1.56
C ALA A 50 -5.36 6.31 1.99
N THR A 51 -4.37 6.01 2.84
CA THR A 51 -3.37 7.00 3.29
C THR A 51 -2.50 7.48 2.12
N ALA A 52 -2.12 6.59 1.21
CA ALA A 52 -1.41 6.99 -0.01
C ALA A 52 -2.26 7.91 -0.89
N SER A 53 -3.57 7.66 -0.99
CA SER A 53 -4.51 8.50 -1.74
C SER A 53 -4.69 9.88 -1.09
N LEU A 54 -4.79 9.93 0.24
CA LEU A 54 -4.81 11.20 0.99
C LEU A 54 -3.50 11.97 0.81
N GLY A 55 -2.35 11.30 0.89
CA GLY A 55 -1.05 11.90 0.61
C GLY A 55 -1.01 12.57 -0.77
N LYS A 56 -1.56 11.94 -1.81
CA LYS A 56 -1.68 12.53 -3.15
C LYS A 56 -2.59 13.76 -3.20
N ALA A 57 -3.58 13.85 -2.34
CA ALA A 57 -4.47 15.01 -2.30
C ALA A 57 -3.82 16.23 -1.65
N VAL A 58 -2.89 16.02 -0.73
CA VAL A 58 -2.22 17.12 0.01
C VAL A 58 -0.86 17.49 -0.55
N THR A 59 -0.23 16.61 -1.35
CA THR A 59 1.08 16.87 -1.97
C THR A 59 0.89 17.34 -3.41
N ASN A 60 1.53 18.45 -3.77
CA ASN A 60 1.43 19.01 -5.12
C ASN A 60 2.65 18.62 -5.98
N VAL A 61 2.89 17.32 -6.12
CA VAL A 61 4.04 16.78 -6.87
C VAL A 61 3.59 16.26 -8.22
N SER A 62 4.20 16.75 -9.30
CA SER A 62 3.96 16.28 -10.66
C SER A 62 4.71 14.98 -10.93
N CYS A 63 4.17 14.12 -11.79
CA CYS A 63 4.80 12.86 -12.20
C CYS A 63 5.97 13.13 -13.16
N PRO A 64 6.99 12.22 -13.23
CA PRO A 64 8.11 12.41 -14.14
C PRO A 64 7.71 12.74 -15.57
N LEU A 65 6.76 12.02 -16.15
CA LEU A 65 6.25 12.26 -17.52
C LEU A 65 5.64 13.65 -17.73
N ALA A 66 5.18 14.32 -16.68
CA ALA A 66 4.58 15.65 -16.80
C ALA A 66 5.62 16.76 -16.74
N LEU A 67 6.85 16.47 -16.31
CA LEU A 67 7.89 17.47 -16.07
C LEU A 67 8.56 17.90 -17.38
N ASP A 68 8.83 19.20 -17.48
CA ASP A 68 9.52 19.83 -18.62
C ASP A 68 10.87 19.18 -18.93
N ARG A 69 11.64 18.83 -17.93
CA ARG A 69 12.94 18.13 -18.07
C ARG A 69 12.86 16.74 -18.73
N TYR A 70 11.67 16.14 -18.78
CA TYR A 70 11.43 14.84 -19.42
C TYR A 70 10.45 14.93 -20.60
N GLY A 71 10.28 16.14 -21.16
CA GLY A 71 9.44 16.37 -22.33
C GLY A 71 7.97 16.70 -22.02
N GLY A 72 7.61 16.88 -20.76
CA GLY A 72 6.30 17.39 -20.33
C GLY A 72 6.25 18.92 -20.32
N THR A 73 5.25 19.47 -19.65
CA THR A 73 5.01 20.94 -19.59
C THR A 73 5.02 21.50 -18.17
N GLU A 74 5.12 20.63 -17.15
CA GLU A 74 5.05 21.05 -15.75
C GLU A 74 6.45 21.34 -15.20
N PRO A 75 6.64 22.43 -14.44
CA PRO A 75 7.91 22.67 -13.74
C PRO A 75 8.08 21.67 -12.59
N TYR A 76 9.34 21.35 -12.28
CA TYR A 76 9.64 20.55 -11.10
C TYR A 76 9.31 21.34 -9.82
N ARG A 77 8.52 20.72 -8.91
CA ARG A 77 8.19 21.27 -7.59
C ARG A 77 8.63 20.31 -6.48
N ARG A 78 9.14 20.89 -5.41
CA ARG A 78 9.48 20.13 -4.20
C ARG A 78 8.21 19.69 -3.46
N LEU A 79 8.32 18.67 -2.61
CA LEU A 79 7.19 18.02 -1.92
C LEU A 79 6.28 19.02 -1.16
N LEU A 80 6.84 20.05 -0.51
CA LEU A 80 6.11 21.02 0.29
C LEU A 80 6.05 22.41 -0.37
N GLU A 81 6.44 22.52 -1.62
CA GLU A 81 6.43 23.77 -2.36
C GLU A 81 5.00 24.13 -2.78
N ARG A 82 4.58 25.36 -2.47
CA ARG A 82 3.28 25.87 -2.91
C ARG A 82 3.30 26.12 -4.41
N ALA A 83 2.30 25.61 -5.10
CA ALA A 83 2.08 25.98 -6.49
C ALA A 83 1.32 27.31 -6.58
N PRO A 84 1.53 28.09 -7.65
CA PRO A 84 0.64 29.19 -7.99
C PRO A 84 -0.82 28.68 -8.14
N ASP A 85 -1.80 29.51 -7.78
CA ASP A 85 -3.23 29.14 -7.82
C ASP A 85 -3.70 28.73 -9.23
N SER A 86 -3.06 29.24 -10.27
CA SER A 86 -3.32 28.87 -11.67
C SER A 86 -2.68 27.55 -12.13
N ALA A 87 -1.83 26.95 -11.30
CA ALA A 87 -1.11 25.74 -11.69
C ALA A 87 -1.95 24.47 -11.48
N LYS A 88 -1.82 23.52 -12.43
CA LYS A 88 -2.43 22.21 -12.28
C LYS A 88 -1.90 21.50 -11.03
N HIS A 89 -2.79 20.97 -10.21
CA HIS A 89 -2.44 20.24 -9.00
C HIS A 89 -1.84 18.87 -9.35
N GLY A 90 -0.57 18.66 -9.00
CA GLY A 90 0.11 17.37 -9.15
C GLY A 90 -0.40 16.36 -8.11
N ARG A 91 -0.55 15.09 -8.49
CA ARG A 91 -1.04 14.00 -7.63
C ARG A 91 -0.17 12.75 -7.73
N CYS A 92 1.16 12.94 -7.71
CA CYS A 92 2.07 11.85 -7.98
C CYS A 92 2.70 11.21 -6.73
N PHE A 93 2.79 11.92 -5.63
CA PHE A 93 3.40 11.43 -4.38
C PHE A 93 2.34 11.23 -3.29
N PRO A 94 2.42 10.13 -2.54
CA PRO A 94 3.25 8.93 -2.70
C PRO A 94 2.73 7.98 -3.79
N ALA A 95 3.44 6.86 -4.05
CA ALA A 95 3.09 5.91 -5.11
C ALA A 95 1.86 5.06 -4.76
N GLY A 96 0.69 5.44 -5.27
CA GLY A 96 -0.56 4.74 -4.93
C GLY A 96 -0.67 3.32 -5.49
N HIS A 97 -0.09 3.03 -6.66
CA HIS A 97 -0.15 1.68 -7.24
C HIS A 97 0.63 0.66 -6.41
N ALA A 98 1.79 1.05 -5.89
CA ALA A 98 2.61 0.20 -5.03
C ALA A 98 1.99 -0.05 -3.64
N SER A 99 1.08 0.81 -3.19
CA SER A 99 0.51 0.76 -1.84
C SER A 99 -0.28 -0.52 -1.58
N GLY A 100 -1.00 -1.05 -2.57
CA GLY A 100 -1.72 -2.32 -2.45
C GLY A 100 -0.77 -3.51 -2.24
N GLY A 101 0.34 -3.55 -2.98
CA GLY A 101 1.37 -4.57 -2.79
C GLY A 101 2.03 -4.45 -1.42
N PHE A 102 2.47 -3.27 -1.03
CA PHE A 102 3.09 -3.04 0.28
C PHE A 102 2.13 -3.25 1.46
N ALA A 103 0.82 -3.14 1.28
CA ALA A 103 -0.14 -3.47 2.32
C ALA A 103 -0.03 -4.93 2.79
N LEU A 104 0.45 -5.85 1.94
CA LEU A 104 0.70 -7.25 2.31
C LEU A 104 1.86 -7.42 3.31
N ILE A 105 2.67 -6.38 3.58
CA ILE A 105 3.64 -6.38 4.68
C ILE A 105 2.93 -6.69 6.02
N ALA A 106 1.64 -6.39 6.13
CA ALA A 106 0.80 -6.77 7.25
C ALA A 106 0.85 -8.27 7.59
N LEU A 107 1.08 -9.14 6.61
CA LEU A 107 1.24 -10.58 6.83
C LEU A 107 2.44 -10.90 7.73
N PHE A 108 3.52 -10.10 7.67
CA PHE A 108 4.66 -10.25 8.57
C PHE A 108 4.27 -10.05 10.04
N PHE A 109 3.36 -9.14 10.33
CA PHE A 109 2.90 -8.86 11.68
C PHE A 109 1.80 -9.84 12.13
N ALA A 110 0.92 -10.24 11.20
CA ALA A 110 -0.20 -11.12 11.49
C ALA A 110 0.21 -12.58 11.71
N LEU A 111 1.25 -13.06 11.05
CA LEU A 111 1.65 -14.47 11.11
C LEU A 111 2.67 -14.74 12.21
N ASN A 112 2.46 -15.81 13.00
CA ASN A 112 3.27 -16.12 14.18
C ASN A 112 4.48 -17.02 13.89
N ARG A 113 4.40 -17.90 12.86
CA ARG A 113 5.49 -18.82 12.51
C ARG A 113 6.52 -18.12 11.64
N ARG A 114 7.82 -18.32 11.91
CA ARG A 114 8.93 -17.65 11.22
C ARG A 114 8.87 -17.79 9.67
N GLY A 115 8.67 -19.00 9.17
CA GLY A 115 8.63 -19.23 7.71
C GLY A 115 7.50 -18.45 7.01
N PRO A 116 6.21 -18.69 7.35
CA PRO A 116 5.09 -17.93 6.78
C PRO A 116 5.20 -16.42 6.99
N ARG A 117 5.72 -15.97 8.14
CA ARG A 117 5.94 -14.55 8.45
C ARG A 117 6.92 -13.90 7.47
N ILE A 118 8.07 -14.53 7.22
CA ILE A 118 9.05 -14.06 6.24
C ILE A 118 8.46 -14.13 4.82
N GLY A 119 7.75 -15.21 4.47
CA GLY A 119 7.04 -15.32 3.20
C GLY A 119 6.04 -14.18 2.99
N GLY A 120 5.29 -13.81 4.02
CA GLY A 120 4.38 -12.66 4.00
C GLY A 120 5.10 -11.34 3.76
N LEU A 121 6.25 -11.12 4.42
CA LEU A 121 7.07 -9.94 4.18
C LEU A 121 7.58 -9.88 2.74
N MET A 122 8.15 -10.99 2.26
CA MET A 122 8.69 -11.06 0.90
C MET A 122 7.61 -10.87 -0.17
N SER A 123 6.41 -11.40 0.06
CA SER A 123 5.29 -11.18 -0.86
C SER A 123 4.86 -9.71 -0.89
N GLY A 124 4.77 -9.05 0.25
CA GLY A 124 4.41 -7.63 0.34
C GLY A 124 5.48 -6.72 -0.29
N VAL A 125 6.74 -6.93 0.07
CA VAL A 125 7.86 -6.18 -0.50
C VAL A 125 7.98 -6.46 -1.99
N GLY A 126 8.00 -7.74 -2.40
CA GLY A 126 8.14 -8.12 -3.81
C GLY A 126 7.03 -7.59 -4.69
N LEU A 127 5.76 -7.73 -4.28
CA LEU A 127 4.62 -7.25 -5.05
C LEU A 127 4.58 -5.71 -5.09
N GLY A 128 4.86 -5.05 -3.97
CA GLY A 128 4.93 -3.59 -3.91
C GLY A 128 6.01 -3.03 -4.84
N TRP A 129 7.19 -3.65 -4.87
CA TRP A 129 8.27 -3.26 -5.79
C TRP A 129 7.98 -3.63 -7.24
N LEU A 130 7.32 -4.76 -7.51
CA LEU A 130 6.89 -5.11 -8.86
C LEU A 130 5.95 -4.05 -9.42
N MET A 131 4.92 -3.68 -8.65
CA MET A 131 3.94 -2.67 -9.05
C MET A 131 4.55 -1.26 -9.12
N GLY A 132 5.39 -0.89 -8.15
CA GLY A 132 6.09 0.40 -8.13
C GLY A 132 7.14 0.50 -9.22
N GLY A 133 7.93 -0.55 -9.44
CA GLY A 133 8.94 -0.64 -10.48
C GLY A 133 8.35 -0.48 -11.89
N TYR A 134 7.23 -1.17 -12.16
CA TYR A 134 6.51 -0.96 -13.41
C TYR A 134 6.12 0.52 -13.63
N GLN A 135 5.61 1.19 -12.59
CA GLN A 135 5.23 2.60 -12.66
C GLN A 135 6.46 3.53 -12.85
N MET A 136 7.62 3.15 -12.33
CA MET A 136 8.86 3.88 -12.60
C MET A 136 9.33 3.71 -14.03
N LEU A 137 9.26 2.49 -14.58
CA LEU A 137 9.66 2.20 -15.96
C LEU A 137 8.83 2.98 -17.00
N ILE A 138 7.55 3.19 -16.75
CA ILE A 138 6.68 4.00 -17.62
C ILE A 138 6.71 5.50 -17.27
N GLY A 139 7.60 5.96 -16.39
CA GLY A 139 7.75 7.38 -16.04
C GLY A 139 6.61 7.96 -15.18
N ALA A 140 5.74 7.12 -14.60
CA ALA A 140 4.61 7.56 -13.78
C ALA A 140 5.01 7.94 -12.35
N HIS A 141 6.09 7.35 -11.81
CA HIS A 141 6.57 7.64 -10.46
C HIS A 141 8.09 7.71 -10.38
N PHE A 142 8.62 8.51 -9.42
CA PHE A 142 10.02 8.45 -9.02
C PHE A 142 10.26 7.30 -8.03
N LEU A 143 11.51 6.85 -7.93
CA LEU A 143 11.97 5.87 -6.94
C LEU A 143 11.56 6.29 -5.50
N SER A 144 11.77 7.57 -5.17
CA SER A 144 11.41 8.13 -3.86
C SER A 144 9.93 7.97 -3.51
N HIS A 145 9.03 8.01 -4.49
CA HIS A 145 7.59 7.83 -4.27
C HIS A 145 7.28 6.40 -3.83
N THR A 146 7.95 5.41 -4.45
CA THR A 146 7.77 3.98 -4.12
C THR A 146 8.38 3.65 -2.76
N VAL A 147 9.60 4.16 -2.48
CA VAL A 147 10.25 4.01 -1.17
C VAL A 147 9.40 4.63 -0.06
N ALA A 148 8.90 5.85 -0.26
CA ALA A 148 8.04 6.52 0.71
C ALA A 148 6.77 5.70 1.01
N THR A 149 6.16 5.09 -0.01
CA THR A 149 4.98 4.22 0.16
C THR A 149 5.31 2.95 0.94
N MET A 150 6.48 2.35 0.71
CA MET A 150 6.93 1.18 1.48
C MET A 150 7.13 1.53 2.96
N VAL A 151 7.81 2.64 3.24
CA VAL A 151 8.02 3.13 4.62
C VAL A 151 6.68 3.46 5.28
N LEU A 152 5.77 4.13 4.57
CA LEU A 152 4.42 4.43 5.05
C LEU A 152 3.67 3.15 5.46
N ALA A 153 3.69 2.12 4.60
CA ALA A 153 3.04 0.84 4.89
C ALA A 153 3.63 0.18 6.15
N TRP A 154 4.95 0.20 6.29
CA TRP A 154 5.64 -0.34 7.45
C TRP A 154 5.28 0.40 8.74
N CYS A 155 5.31 1.74 8.72
CA CYS A 155 4.93 2.56 9.88
C CYS A 155 3.48 2.33 10.28
N LEU A 156 2.55 2.28 9.32
CA LEU A 156 1.14 1.98 9.59
C LEU A 156 0.96 0.59 10.22
N CYS A 157 1.70 -0.43 9.75
CA CYS A 157 1.67 -1.75 10.37
C CYS A 157 2.10 -1.69 11.85
N ILE A 158 3.21 -1.01 12.17
CA ILE A 158 3.69 -0.86 13.55
C ILE A 158 2.66 -0.13 14.42
N MET A 159 2.01 0.91 13.89
CA MET A 159 1.04 1.71 14.64
C MET A 159 -0.27 0.96 14.90
N VAL A 160 -0.74 0.16 13.94
CA VAL A 160 -2.03 -0.54 14.01
C VAL A 160 -1.90 -1.92 14.68
N GLU A 161 -0.74 -2.56 14.60
CA GLU A 161 -0.51 -3.89 15.20
C GLU A 161 -0.96 -3.97 16.68
N PRO A 162 -0.52 -3.06 17.57
CA PRO A 162 -0.91 -3.15 18.99
C PRO A 162 -2.41 -2.94 19.22
N LEU A 163 -3.10 -2.22 18.34
CA LEU A 163 -4.53 -1.95 18.47
C LEU A 163 -5.40 -3.16 18.10
N VAL A 164 -4.93 -3.99 17.16
CA VAL A 164 -5.72 -5.09 16.60
C VAL A 164 -5.23 -6.46 17.08
N LEU A 165 -3.90 -6.69 17.15
CA LEU A 165 -3.32 -8.01 17.40
C LEU A 165 -3.05 -8.27 18.89
N ARG A 166 -2.73 -7.24 19.70
CA ARG A 166 -2.53 -7.45 21.14
C ARG A 166 -3.82 -7.94 21.78
N LYS A 167 -3.71 -9.02 22.53
CA LYS A 167 -4.78 -9.44 23.43
C LYS A 167 -4.87 -8.38 24.53
N THR A 168 -6.04 -7.74 24.69
CA THR A 168 -6.34 -7.05 25.94
C THR A 168 -6.21 -8.09 27.07
N ALA A 169 -5.21 -7.91 27.92
CA ALA A 169 -5.12 -8.67 29.16
C ALA A 169 -6.26 -8.16 30.05
N PHE A 170 -7.36 -8.91 30.09
CA PHE A 170 -8.38 -8.88 31.12
C PHE A 170 -8.33 -10.21 31.82
#